data_07b8791a1eb1dab70ce5bfd294218092
#
_entry.id   07b8791a1eb1dab70ce5bfd294218092
#
_cell.length_a   1.000
_cell.length_b   1.000
_cell.length_c   1.000
_cell.angle_alpha   90.00
_cell.angle_beta   90.00
_cell.angle_gamma   90.00
#
_symmetry.space_group_name_H-M   'P 1'
#
loop_
_entity.id
_entity.type
_entity.pdbx_description
1 polymer ?
#
loop_
_entity_poly.entity_id
_entity_poly.type
_entity_poly.pdbx_seq_one_letter_code
_entity_poly.pdbx_strand_id
1 'polypeptide(L)'
;VKEIQPDFVFHLAAQALVRPSYESPVETMMTNAIGSANILDALRSLDKPVTAVMITSDKAYDNVEWVWGYRETDRLGGKDPYSASKGMAELAIRSFVDSFFSAPDSNVRVAVTRAGNVIGGGDWAVDRIVPDCMNSWSNSEIVDIRSPDATRPWQHVLEPLSGYLALGAELSTNRELHGEAYNFGPPAHQNHSVRELIDEMSNHWDSVRWNDISNSQQHLHEAELLKLNCDKALFDLQWQTTLEFREAVRMTVEWYRHYYQNSTESIYNFTMSQIEEYTKLASERKLPWAVA
;
A
#
# COMPACT_ATOMS: atom_id res chain seq x y z
N VAL A 1 -0.24 -20.55 -13.03
CA VAL A 1 -1.53 -20.73 -12.34
C VAL A 1 -2.03 -22.16 -12.50
N LYS A 2 -2.17 -22.68 -13.74
CA LYS A 2 -2.69 -24.04 -13.99
C LYS A 2 -1.88 -25.15 -13.33
N GLU A 3 -0.57 -25.04 -13.24
CA GLU A 3 0.31 -26.05 -12.62
C GLU A 3 0.21 -26.01 -11.09
N ILE A 4 0.14 -24.80 -10.51
CA ILE A 4 0.17 -24.59 -9.04
C ILE A 4 -1.20 -24.83 -8.43
N GLN A 5 -2.28 -24.51 -9.16
CA GLN A 5 -3.66 -24.61 -8.66
C GLN A 5 -3.83 -23.92 -7.29
N PRO A 6 -3.53 -22.59 -7.15
CA PRO A 6 -3.56 -21.91 -5.85
C PRO A 6 -4.97 -21.83 -5.29
N ASP A 7 -5.09 -21.85 -3.96
CA ASP A 7 -6.35 -21.57 -3.25
C ASP A 7 -6.53 -20.05 -3.06
N PHE A 8 -5.41 -19.35 -2.88
CA PHE A 8 -5.37 -17.88 -2.73
C PHE A 8 -4.37 -17.28 -3.72
N VAL A 9 -4.74 -16.11 -4.27
CA VAL A 9 -3.87 -15.26 -5.07
C VAL A 9 -3.87 -13.85 -4.51
N PHE A 10 -2.70 -13.37 -4.10
CA PHE A 10 -2.47 -11.97 -3.73
C PHE A 10 -1.63 -11.33 -4.84
N HIS A 11 -2.27 -10.52 -5.67
CA HIS A 11 -1.60 -9.92 -6.84
C HIS A 11 -1.06 -8.53 -6.49
N LEU A 12 0.21 -8.50 -6.02
CA LEU A 12 0.94 -7.28 -5.67
C LEU A 12 1.86 -6.78 -6.79
N ALA A 13 2.07 -7.59 -7.85
CA ALA A 13 2.99 -7.25 -8.91
C ALA A 13 2.52 -6.02 -9.71
N ALA A 14 3.35 -4.99 -9.73
CA ALA A 14 3.06 -3.75 -10.43
C ALA A 14 4.35 -2.94 -10.68
N GLN A 15 4.34 -2.05 -11.69
CA GLN A 15 5.21 -0.90 -11.71
C GLN A 15 4.63 0.14 -10.74
N ALA A 16 5.33 0.42 -9.63
CA ALA A 16 4.78 1.13 -8.47
C ALA A 16 5.29 2.58 -8.30
N LEU A 17 6.04 3.10 -9.26
CA LEU A 17 6.73 4.38 -9.16
C LEU A 17 6.16 5.42 -10.14
N VAL A 18 5.91 6.64 -9.65
CA VAL A 18 5.33 7.72 -10.44
C VAL A 18 6.32 8.20 -11.50
N ARG A 19 7.57 8.52 -11.15
CA ARG A 19 8.55 9.06 -12.10
C ARG A 19 8.88 8.12 -13.26
N PRO A 20 9.20 6.83 -13.03
CA PRO A 20 9.39 5.88 -14.12
C PRO A 20 8.17 5.77 -15.05
N SER A 21 6.96 6.04 -14.56
CA SER A 21 5.76 6.03 -15.41
C SER A 21 5.74 7.17 -16.44
N TYR A 22 6.39 8.29 -16.18
CA TYR A 22 6.55 9.36 -17.18
C TYR A 22 7.58 9.00 -18.24
N GLU A 23 8.61 8.23 -17.89
CA GLU A 23 9.63 7.75 -18.82
C GLU A 23 9.10 6.62 -19.71
N SER A 24 8.30 5.70 -19.14
CA SER A 24 7.76 4.52 -19.81
C SER A 24 6.26 4.35 -19.56
N PRO A 25 5.40 5.27 -20.07
CA PRO A 25 3.98 5.28 -19.76
C PRO A 25 3.24 4.04 -20.29
N VAL A 26 3.55 3.59 -21.50
CA VAL A 26 2.91 2.42 -22.12
C VAL A 26 3.28 1.14 -21.36
N GLU A 27 4.55 0.97 -20.99
CA GLU A 27 5.00 -0.18 -20.21
C GLU A 27 4.33 -0.20 -18.82
N THR A 28 4.19 0.96 -18.17
CA THR A 28 3.47 1.09 -16.91
C THR A 28 2.01 0.64 -17.04
N MET A 29 1.31 1.08 -18.08
CA MET A 29 -0.07 0.67 -18.35
C MET A 29 -0.18 -0.83 -18.66
N MET A 30 0.73 -1.36 -19.47
CA MET A 30 0.78 -2.80 -19.79
C MET A 30 1.03 -3.64 -18.54
N THR A 31 1.97 -3.24 -17.69
CA THR A 31 2.29 -3.96 -16.47
C THR A 31 1.13 -3.93 -15.49
N ASN A 32 0.56 -2.76 -15.23
CA ASN A 32 -0.43 -2.60 -14.17
C ASN A 32 -1.83 -3.04 -14.59
N ALA A 33 -2.32 -2.58 -15.74
CA ALA A 33 -3.68 -2.89 -16.18
C ALA A 33 -3.77 -4.25 -16.89
N ILE A 34 -2.93 -4.46 -17.92
CA ILE A 34 -2.96 -5.70 -18.69
C ILE A 34 -2.39 -6.86 -17.87
N GLY A 35 -1.35 -6.61 -17.03
CA GLY A 35 -0.85 -7.61 -16.09
C GLY A 35 -1.93 -8.12 -15.14
N SER A 36 -2.74 -7.22 -14.56
CA SER A 36 -3.89 -7.61 -13.72
C SER A 36 -4.94 -8.41 -14.51
N ALA A 37 -5.26 -7.98 -15.73
CA ALA A 37 -6.18 -8.71 -16.62
C ALA A 37 -5.66 -10.11 -16.95
N ASN A 38 -4.36 -10.27 -17.21
CA ASN A 38 -3.73 -11.58 -17.50
C ASN A 38 -3.85 -12.55 -16.31
N ILE A 39 -3.68 -12.08 -15.09
CA ILE A 39 -3.90 -12.89 -13.90
C ILE A 39 -5.36 -13.36 -13.84
N LEU A 40 -6.31 -12.47 -13.99
CA LEU A 40 -7.73 -12.80 -13.95
C LEU A 40 -8.13 -13.77 -15.10
N ASP A 41 -7.60 -13.58 -16.30
CA ASP A 41 -7.85 -14.49 -17.42
C ASP A 41 -7.28 -15.90 -17.14
N ALA A 42 -6.12 -15.97 -16.51
CA ALA A 42 -5.56 -17.26 -16.07
C ALA A 42 -6.44 -17.95 -15.01
N LEU A 43 -7.06 -17.19 -14.10
CA LEU A 43 -7.97 -17.74 -13.07
C LEU A 43 -9.25 -18.34 -13.67
N ARG A 44 -9.74 -17.81 -14.80
CA ARG A 44 -10.89 -18.40 -15.52
C ARG A 44 -10.71 -19.85 -15.91
N SER A 45 -9.47 -20.31 -16.00
CA SER A 45 -9.15 -21.66 -16.41
C SER A 45 -9.01 -22.66 -15.28
N LEU A 46 -9.31 -22.24 -14.03
CA LEU A 46 -9.28 -23.11 -12.85
C LEU A 46 -10.62 -23.80 -12.64
N ASP A 47 -10.56 -25.12 -12.38
CA ASP A 47 -11.74 -25.95 -12.12
C ASP A 47 -12.07 -26.05 -10.63
N LYS A 48 -11.27 -25.41 -9.75
CA LYS A 48 -11.48 -25.39 -8.31
C LYS A 48 -11.71 -23.97 -7.78
N PRO A 49 -12.29 -23.83 -6.57
CA PRO A 49 -12.42 -22.54 -5.94
C PRO A 49 -11.07 -21.84 -5.74
N VAL A 50 -11.03 -20.54 -6.05
CA VAL A 50 -9.88 -19.66 -5.81
C VAL A 50 -10.35 -18.30 -5.34
N THR A 51 -9.64 -17.75 -4.36
CA THR A 51 -9.85 -16.40 -3.82
C THR A 51 -8.71 -15.50 -4.27
N ALA A 52 -9.03 -14.39 -4.94
CA ALA A 52 -8.05 -13.45 -5.45
C ALA A 52 -8.22 -12.07 -4.83
N VAL A 53 -7.19 -11.57 -4.18
CA VAL A 53 -7.07 -10.20 -3.70
C VAL A 53 -6.18 -9.42 -4.67
N MET A 54 -6.74 -8.42 -5.33
CA MET A 54 -6.07 -7.62 -6.35
C MET A 54 -5.64 -6.28 -5.75
N ILE A 55 -4.34 -6.07 -5.62
CA ILE A 55 -3.79 -4.89 -4.95
C ILE A 55 -3.60 -3.76 -5.96
N THR A 56 -4.31 -2.66 -5.77
CA THR A 56 -4.17 -1.45 -6.59
C THR A 56 -3.48 -0.33 -5.79
N SER A 57 -4.09 0.83 -5.62
CA SER A 57 -3.51 1.96 -4.89
C SER A 57 -4.58 3.02 -4.62
N ASP A 58 -4.38 3.86 -3.61
CA ASP A 58 -5.09 5.12 -3.42
C ASP A 58 -4.97 6.06 -4.64
N LYS A 59 -3.91 5.93 -5.42
CA LYS A 59 -3.68 6.67 -6.67
C LYS A 59 -4.66 6.30 -7.78
N ALA A 60 -5.48 5.25 -7.62
CA ALA A 60 -6.54 4.91 -8.56
C ALA A 60 -7.70 5.92 -8.55
N TYR A 61 -7.83 6.73 -7.53
CA TYR A 61 -8.86 7.78 -7.45
C TYR A 61 -8.55 8.99 -8.33
N ASP A 62 -9.60 9.62 -8.86
CA ASP A 62 -9.52 10.96 -9.46
C ASP A 62 -9.35 11.99 -8.34
N ASN A 63 -8.09 12.24 -7.98
CA ASN A 63 -7.78 13.10 -6.84
C ASN A 63 -8.04 14.58 -7.16
N VAL A 64 -9.04 15.14 -6.48
CA VAL A 64 -9.43 16.56 -6.51
C VAL A 64 -8.96 17.33 -5.26
N GLU A 65 -8.13 16.70 -4.42
CA GLU A 65 -7.48 17.31 -3.25
C GLU A 65 -8.46 17.91 -2.22
N TRP A 66 -9.60 17.27 -2.04
CA TRP A 66 -10.58 17.69 -1.05
C TRP A 66 -10.21 17.22 0.37
N VAL A 67 -10.90 17.78 1.38
CA VAL A 67 -10.60 17.49 2.79
C VAL A 67 -11.08 16.14 3.30
N TRP A 68 -11.98 15.48 2.56
CA TRP A 68 -12.52 14.17 2.93
C TRP A 68 -11.65 13.02 2.42
N GLY A 69 -11.67 11.90 3.16
CA GLY A 69 -11.08 10.66 2.67
C GLY A 69 -11.89 10.08 1.51
N TYR A 70 -11.19 9.54 0.48
CA TYR A 70 -11.83 8.87 -0.64
C TYR A 70 -12.47 7.56 -0.19
N ARG A 71 -13.71 7.34 -0.63
CA ARG A 71 -14.47 6.11 -0.41
C ARG A 71 -14.39 5.22 -1.64
N GLU A 72 -14.66 3.95 -1.46
CA GLU A 72 -14.56 2.94 -2.52
C GLU A 72 -15.46 3.22 -3.73
N THR A 73 -16.54 3.96 -3.51
CA THR A 73 -17.51 4.40 -4.55
C THR A 73 -17.12 5.69 -5.25
N ASP A 74 -16.09 6.39 -4.79
CA ASP A 74 -15.66 7.63 -5.41
C ASP A 74 -14.98 7.37 -6.77
N ARG A 75 -14.96 8.41 -7.60
CA ARG A 75 -14.53 8.32 -8.98
C ARG A 75 -13.09 7.83 -9.12
N LEU A 76 -12.88 6.86 -10.00
CA LEU A 76 -11.56 6.44 -10.45
C LEU A 76 -11.03 7.36 -11.54
N GLY A 77 -9.71 7.55 -11.58
CA GLY A 77 -9.06 8.40 -12.55
C GLY A 77 -7.55 8.41 -12.36
N GLY A 78 -6.91 9.50 -12.73
CA GLY A 78 -5.48 9.69 -12.54
C GLY A 78 -4.94 10.73 -13.49
N LYS A 79 -4.16 11.69 -12.97
CA LYS A 79 -3.60 12.80 -13.76
C LYS A 79 -2.21 12.48 -14.31
N ASP A 80 -1.58 11.41 -13.85
CA ASP A 80 -0.28 10.93 -14.30
C ASP A 80 -0.39 9.48 -14.81
N PRO A 81 0.61 8.98 -15.58
CA PRO A 81 0.53 7.64 -16.17
C PRO A 81 0.43 6.50 -15.16
N TYR A 82 1.08 6.63 -13.99
CA TYR A 82 0.99 5.64 -12.91
C TYR A 82 -0.43 5.59 -12.33
N SER A 83 -0.97 6.74 -11.92
CA SER A 83 -2.32 6.86 -11.37
C SER A 83 -3.36 6.37 -12.37
N ALA A 84 -3.25 6.80 -13.64
CA ALA A 84 -4.11 6.31 -14.71
C ALA A 84 -4.03 4.79 -14.88
N SER A 85 -2.83 4.20 -14.82
CA SER A 85 -2.64 2.74 -14.95
C SER A 85 -3.32 1.96 -13.82
N LYS A 86 -3.34 2.53 -12.60
CA LYS A 86 -4.05 1.92 -11.45
C LYS A 86 -5.57 2.01 -11.61
N GLY A 87 -6.09 3.16 -12.08
CA GLY A 87 -7.51 3.28 -12.44
C GLY A 87 -7.91 2.32 -13.57
N MET A 88 -7.08 2.18 -14.61
CA MET A 88 -7.29 1.20 -15.69
C MET A 88 -7.31 -0.25 -15.17
N ALA A 89 -6.41 -0.59 -14.23
CA ALA A 89 -6.39 -1.92 -13.60
C ALA A 89 -7.72 -2.22 -12.89
N GLU A 90 -8.26 -1.26 -12.14
CA GLU A 90 -9.55 -1.39 -11.45
C GLU A 90 -10.72 -1.60 -12.43
N LEU A 91 -10.75 -0.84 -13.53
CA LEU A 91 -11.76 -1.03 -14.57
C LEU A 91 -11.64 -2.39 -15.25
N ALA A 92 -10.41 -2.86 -15.49
CA ALA A 92 -10.19 -4.21 -16.03
C ALA A 92 -10.66 -5.29 -15.05
N ILE A 93 -10.30 -5.18 -13.76
CA ILE A 93 -10.75 -6.10 -12.71
C ILE A 93 -12.28 -6.13 -12.65
N ARG A 94 -12.93 -4.97 -12.61
CA ARG A 94 -14.38 -4.85 -12.58
C ARG A 94 -15.03 -5.54 -13.79
N SER A 95 -14.49 -5.30 -14.99
CA SER A 95 -14.97 -5.94 -16.23
C SER A 95 -14.89 -7.47 -16.15
N PHE A 96 -13.80 -8.03 -15.61
CA PHE A 96 -13.66 -9.48 -15.43
C PHE A 96 -14.67 -10.02 -14.41
N VAL A 97 -14.86 -9.35 -13.29
CA VAL A 97 -15.82 -9.73 -12.26
C VAL A 97 -17.23 -9.79 -12.87
N ASP A 98 -17.66 -8.71 -13.49
CA ASP A 98 -19.01 -8.58 -14.02
C ASP A 98 -19.28 -9.56 -15.20
N SER A 99 -18.26 -9.79 -16.04
CA SER A 99 -18.45 -10.60 -17.28
C SER A 99 -18.19 -12.10 -17.08
N PHE A 100 -17.32 -12.50 -16.16
CA PHE A 100 -16.86 -13.88 -16.10
C PHE A 100 -17.02 -14.55 -14.74
N PHE A 101 -17.10 -13.76 -13.63
CA PHE A 101 -17.12 -14.30 -12.28
C PHE A 101 -18.41 -14.01 -11.49
N SER A 102 -19.38 -13.32 -12.09
CA SER A 102 -20.64 -12.93 -11.45
C SER A 102 -21.60 -14.09 -11.20
N ALA A 103 -21.47 -15.20 -11.97
CA ALA A 103 -22.35 -16.35 -11.81
C ALA A 103 -22.27 -16.94 -10.38
N PRO A 104 -23.41 -17.33 -9.76
CA PRO A 104 -23.46 -17.86 -8.39
C PRO A 104 -22.57 -19.08 -8.16
N ASP A 105 -22.32 -19.88 -9.19
CA ASP A 105 -21.50 -21.08 -9.21
C ASP A 105 -20.05 -20.84 -9.66
N SER A 106 -19.66 -19.57 -9.85
CA SER A 106 -18.27 -19.23 -10.20
C SER A 106 -17.31 -19.71 -9.13
N ASN A 107 -16.25 -20.39 -9.55
CA ASN A 107 -15.16 -20.83 -8.70
C ASN A 107 -14.22 -19.68 -8.29
N VAL A 108 -14.30 -18.52 -8.94
CA VAL A 108 -13.40 -17.39 -8.69
C VAL A 108 -14.10 -16.33 -7.85
N ARG A 109 -13.48 -15.97 -6.74
CA ARG A 109 -13.88 -14.82 -5.92
C ARG A 109 -12.78 -13.77 -5.97
N VAL A 110 -13.14 -12.52 -6.24
CA VAL A 110 -12.20 -11.42 -6.42
C VAL A 110 -12.61 -10.26 -5.52
N ALA A 111 -11.65 -9.63 -4.86
CA ALA A 111 -11.82 -8.32 -4.24
C ALA A 111 -10.62 -7.44 -4.54
N VAL A 112 -10.82 -6.12 -4.49
CA VAL A 112 -9.79 -5.12 -4.77
C VAL A 112 -9.36 -4.43 -3.48
N THR A 113 -8.09 -4.11 -3.36
CA THR A 113 -7.57 -3.33 -2.22
C THR A 113 -6.87 -2.07 -2.70
N ARG A 114 -7.07 -0.98 -1.97
CA ARG A 114 -6.44 0.31 -2.17
C ARG A 114 -5.73 0.72 -0.89
N ALA A 115 -4.43 0.94 -0.99
CA ALA A 115 -3.62 1.46 0.10
C ALA A 115 -2.61 2.46 -0.46
N GLY A 116 -2.17 3.39 0.36
CA GLY A 116 -1.19 4.39 -0.03
C GLY A 116 -0.26 4.76 1.11
N ASN A 117 0.86 5.42 0.73
CA ASN A 117 1.84 5.96 1.66
C ASN A 117 2.38 4.93 2.66
N VAL A 118 2.60 3.72 2.16
CA VAL A 118 3.13 2.59 2.92
C VAL A 118 4.62 2.77 3.11
N ILE A 119 5.08 2.69 4.37
CA ILE A 119 6.49 2.72 4.77
C ILE A 119 6.86 1.42 5.46
N GLY A 120 8.13 1.05 5.42
CA GLY A 120 8.62 -0.19 6.04
C GLY A 120 10.05 -0.46 5.64
N GLY A 121 10.68 -1.43 6.27
CA GLY A 121 12.02 -1.86 5.92
C GLY A 121 12.12 -2.55 4.57
N GLY A 122 13.31 -2.51 3.94
CA GLY A 122 13.58 -3.23 2.70
C GLY A 122 13.07 -2.58 1.41
N ASP A 123 12.58 -1.35 1.45
CA ASP A 123 12.33 -0.55 0.27
C ASP A 123 13.61 0.20 -0.15
N TRP A 124 14.03 0.02 -1.38
CA TRP A 124 15.23 0.63 -1.95
C TRP A 124 14.92 1.49 -3.17
N ALA A 125 13.63 1.74 -3.41
CA ALA A 125 13.20 2.52 -4.56
C ALA A 125 13.59 3.99 -4.39
N VAL A 126 14.23 4.54 -5.42
CA VAL A 126 14.56 5.96 -5.51
C VAL A 126 13.30 6.82 -5.60
N ASP A 127 13.42 8.09 -5.23
CA ASP A 127 12.31 9.06 -5.21
C ASP A 127 11.18 8.70 -4.22
N ARG A 128 11.50 7.90 -3.22
CA ARG A 128 10.64 7.65 -2.06
C ARG A 128 11.29 8.24 -0.81
N ILE A 129 10.52 9.03 -0.07
CA ILE A 129 11.02 9.83 1.05
C ILE A 129 11.82 9.01 2.08
N VAL A 130 11.30 7.87 2.55
CA VAL A 130 11.97 7.06 3.57
C VAL A 130 13.24 6.42 3.03
N PRO A 131 13.24 5.66 1.91
CA PRO A 131 14.47 5.12 1.32
C PRO A 131 15.53 6.18 1.05
N ASP A 132 15.15 7.33 0.48
CA ASP A 132 16.09 8.40 0.17
C ASP A 132 16.72 8.99 1.44
N CYS A 133 15.93 9.23 2.50
CA CYS A 133 16.43 9.65 3.80
C CYS A 133 17.39 8.61 4.41
N MET A 134 16.98 7.34 4.47
CA MET A 134 17.79 6.28 5.09
C MET A 134 19.12 6.08 4.35
N ASN A 135 19.09 6.10 3.01
CA ASN A 135 20.29 5.98 2.21
C ASN A 135 21.25 7.16 2.43
N SER A 136 20.76 8.41 2.35
CA SER A 136 21.58 9.61 2.52
C SER A 136 22.17 9.68 3.94
N TRP A 137 21.36 9.45 4.97
CA TRP A 137 21.83 9.55 6.35
C TRP A 137 22.79 8.42 6.75
N SER A 138 22.63 7.21 6.19
CA SER A 138 23.60 6.11 6.39
C SER A 138 24.98 6.46 5.86
N ASN A 139 25.06 7.30 4.82
CA ASN A 139 26.30 7.83 4.23
C ASN A 139 26.74 9.16 4.84
N SER A 140 26.06 9.65 5.89
CA SER A 140 26.31 10.98 6.50
C SER A 140 26.07 12.14 5.52
N GLU A 141 25.21 11.95 4.52
CA GLU A 141 24.85 12.94 3.51
C GLU A 141 23.60 13.72 3.92
N ILE A 142 23.35 14.84 3.22
CA ILE A 142 22.15 15.68 3.37
C ILE A 142 21.15 15.25 2.32
N VAL A 143 19.88 15.06 2.72
CA VAL A 143 18.81 14.78 1.76
C VAL A 143 18.06 16.05 1.39
N ASP A 144 17.73 16.21 0.12
CA ASP A 144 16.95 17.34 -0.40
C ASP A 144 15.46 16.99 -0.45
N ILE A 145 14.64 17.79 0.25
CA ILE A 145 13.19 17.60 0.37
C ILE A 145 12.45 18.64 -0.45
N ARG A 146 11.63 18.15 -1.40
CA ARG A 146 10.90 19.00 -2.37
C ARG A 146 9.60 19.58 -1.83
N SER A 147 8.87 18.79 -1.04
CA SER A 147 7.52 19.15 -0.57
C SER A 147 7.37 18.81 0.92
N PRO A 148 8.08 19.55 1.82
CA PRO A 148 8.10 19.23 3.24
C PRO A 148 6.73 19.38 3.92
N ASP A 149 5.87 20.24 3.41
CA ASP A 149 4.57 20.55 4.01
C ASP A 149 3.42 19.71 3.40
N ALA A 150 3.70 18.89 2.36
CA ALA A 150 2.72 17.95 1.82
C ALA A 150 2.35 16.90 2.87
N THR A 151 1.05 16.66 3.04
CA THR A 151 0.53 15.73 4.05
C THR A 151 0.20 14.36 3.45
N ARG A 152 0.45 13.30 4.22
CA ARG A 152 0.16 11.92 3.80
C ARG A 152 -0.33 11.08 4.98
N PRO A 153 -1.23 10.13 4.75
CA PRO A 153 -1.65 9.12 5.73
C PRO A 153 -0.62 7.98 5.79
N TRP A 154 0.53 8.25 6.43
CA TRP A 154 1.61 7.27 6.57
C TRP A 154 1.16 6.04 7.35
N GLN A 155 1.47 4.85 6.81
CA GLN A 155 1.20 3.58 7.49
C GLN A 155 2.35 2.59 7.31
N HIS A 156 2.55 1.74 8.31
CA HIS A 156 3.54 0.66 8.20
C HIS A 156 3.05 -0.43 7.23
N VAL A 157 3.99 -1.09 6.53
CA VAL A 157 3.67 -2.13 5.54
C VAL A 157 2.84 -3.28 6.11
N LEU A 158 2.98 -3.59 7.38
CA LEU A 158 2.19 -4.64 8.05
C LEU A 158 0.70 -4.28 8.17
N GLU A 159 0.34 -2.99 8.14
CA GLU A 159 -1.06 -2.56 8.18
C GLU A 159 -1.85 -3.05 6.96
N PRO A 160 -1.52 -2.63 5.72
CA PRO A 160 -2.27 -3.11 4.58
C PRO A 160 -2.12 -4.63 4.38
N LEU A 161 -0.98 -5.23 4.74
CA LEU A 161 -0.80 -6.68 4.64
C LEU A 161 -1.77 -7.43 5.57
N SER A 162 -1.99 -6.98 6.81
CA SER A 162 -2.99 -7.58 7.70
C SER A 162 -4.40 -7.45 7.10
N GLY A 163 -4.72 -6.30 6.51
CA GLY A 163 -5.99 -6.08 5.83
C GLY A 163 -6.19 -6.98 4.60
N TYR A 164 -5.14 -7.18 3.80
CA TYR A 164 -5.22 -8.08 2.63
C TYR A 164 -5.45 -9.53 3.05
N LEU A 165 -4.79 -9.98 4.11
CA LEU A 165 -4.97 -11.32 4.66
C LEU A 165 -6.37 -11.49 5.26
N ALA A 166 -6.85 -10.53 6.04
CA ALA A 166 -8.20 -10.53 6.60
C ALA A 166 -9.26 -10.56 5.49
N LEU A 167 -9.11 -9.71 4.47
CA LEU A 167 -10.02 -9.71 3.31
C LEU A 167 -9.98 -11.03 2.55
N GLY A 168 -8.80 -11.61 2.33
CA GLY A 168 -8.67 -12.90 1.66
C GLY A 168 -9.34 -14.03 2.43
N ALA A 169 -9.16 -14.08 3.73
CA ALA A 169 -9.79 -15.08 4.60
C ALA A 169 -11.33 -14.95 4.57
N GLU A 170 -11.86 -13.74 4.76
CA GLU A 170 -13.30 -13.49 4.78
C GLU A 170 -13.93 -13.72 3.40
N LEU A 171 -13.33 -13.23 2.32
CA LEU A 171 -13.79 -13.45 0.94
C LEU A 171 -13.88 -14.94 0.59
N SER A 172 -13.03 -15.78 1.17
CA SER A 172 -13.02 -17.22 0.90
C SER A 172 -14.31 -17.92 1.35
N THR A 173 -14.99 -17.37 2.35
CA THR A 173 -16.22 -17.91 2.92
C THR A 173 -17.44 -17.05 2.63
N ASN A 174 -17.29 -15.74 2.57
CA ASN A 174 -18.36 -14.77 2.36
C ASN A 174 -18.37 -14.23 0.91
N ARG A 175 -19.38 -14.63 0.13
CA ARG A 175 -19.51 -14.19 -1.27
C ARG A 175 -20.00 -12.74 -1.41
N GLU A 176 -20.55 -12.13 -0.38
CA GLU A 176 -21.04 -10.74 -0.45
C GLU A 176 -19.89 -9.75 -0.67
N LEU A 177 -18.66 -10.15 -0.33
CA LEU A 177 -17.46 -9.35 -0.57
C LEU A 177 -16.92 -9.49 -2.01
N HIS A 178 -17.50 -10.38 -2.82
CA HIS A 178 -17.04 -10.61 -4.20
C HIS A 178 -17.33 -9.41 -5.10
N GLY A 179 -16.33 -8.92 -5.79
CA GLY A 179 -16.40 -7.76 -6.68
C GLY A 179 -16.22 -6.43 -5.96
N GLU A 180 -16.10 -6.45 -4.62
CA GLU A 180 -15.99 -5.25 -3.81
C GLU A 180 -14.54 -4.72 -3.74
N ALA A 181 -14.43 -3.39 -3.53
CA ALA A 181 -13.16 -2.73 -3.25
C ALA A 181 -13.10 -2.33 -1.77
N TYR A 182 -11.89 -2.30 -1.19
CA TYR A 182 -11.62 -1.91 0.19
C TYR A 182 -10.41 -1.01 0.30
N ASN A 183 -10.57 0.07 1.03
CA ASN A 183 -9.50 0.98 1.42
C ASN A 183 -8.82 0.51 2.71
N PHE A 184 -7.49 0.53 2.73
CA PHE A 184 -6.68 0.25 3.90
C PHE A 184 -5.73 1.41 4.18
N GLY A 185 -5.92 2.08 5.31
CA GLY A 185 -5.14 3.24 5.71
C GLY A 185 -5.41 3.64 7.16
N PRO A 186 -4.62 4.57 7.70
CA PRO A 186 -4.81 5.05 9.06
C PRO A 186 -6.08 5.90 9.19
N PRO A 187 -6.58 6.09 10.41
CA PRO A 187 -7.70 6.99 10.69
C PRO A 187 -7.44 8.41 10.19
N ALA A 188 -8.49 9.14 9.85
CA ALA A 188 -8.41 10.46 9.22
C ALA A 188 -7.61 11.52 10.01
N HIS A 189 -7.46 11.34 11.33
CA HIS A 189 -6.68 12.24 12.18
C HIS A 189 -5.15 11.96 12.11
N GLN A 190 -4.74 10.81 11.60
CA GLN A 190 -3.33 10.46 11.39
C GLN A 190 -2.91 10.88 9.97
N ASN A 191 -2.87 12.19 9.72
CA ASN A 191 -2.41 12.76 8.46
C ASN A 191 -1.27 13.73 8.76
N HIS A 192 -0.04 13.30 8.48
CA HIS A 192 1.18 14.00 8.87
C HIS A 192 1.95 14.50 7.65
N SER A 193 2.57 15.67 7.79
CA SER A 193 3.43 16.24 6.76
C SER A 193 4.73 15.43 6.60
N VAL A 194 5.41 15.63 5.47
CA VAL A 194 6.75 15.09 5.26
C VAL A 194 7.72 15.60 6.32
N ARG A 195 7.59 16.86 6.74
CA ARG A 195 8.38 17.47 7.83
C ARG A 195 8.18 16.71 9.13
N GLU A 196 6.92 16.48 9.55
CA GLU A 196 6.61 15.70 10.76
C GLU A 196 7.14 14.26 10.68
N LEU A 197 7.10 13.65 9.48
CA LEU A 197 7.71 12.34 9.26
C LEU A 197 9.22 12.36 9.52
N ILE A 198 9.94 13.33 8.96
CA ILE A 198 11.38 13.49 9.16
C ILE A 198 11.72 13.79 10.61
N ASP A 199 10.94 14.65 11.26
CA ASP A 199 11.11 14.98 12.67
C ASP A 199 10.93 13.74 13.56
N GLU A 200 9.93 12.90 13.28
CA GLU A 200 9.75 11.64 14.01
C GLU A 200 10.87 10.63 13.70
N MET A 201 11.31 10.52 12.44
CA MET A 201 12.46 9.67 12.07
C MET A 201 13.74 10.08 12.83
N SER A 202 13.91 11.38 13.10
CA SER A 202 15.07 11.89 13.84
C SER A 202 15.14 11.43 15.30
N ASN A 203 14.05 10.98 15.87
CA ASN A 203 14.02 10.38 17.21
C ASN A 203 14.66 8.97 17.24
N HIS A 204 14.81 8.35 16.08
CA HIS A 204 15.27 6.96 15.93
C HIS A 204 16.54 6.81 15.09
N TRP A 205 17.04 7.89 14.48
CA TRP A 205 18.24 7.93 13.65
C TRP A 205 19.17 9.08 14.04
N ASP A 206 20.45 8.79 14.20
CA ASP A 206 21.44 9.79 14.56
C ASP A 206 21.82 10.67 13.34
N SER A 207 22.15 11.94 13.59
CA SER A 207 22.71 12.85 12.59
C SER A 207 21.79 13.11 11.36
N VAL A 208 20.49 13.25 11.58
CA VAL A 208 19.52 13.62 10.54
C VAL A 208 19.83 15.02 9.99
N ARG A 209 19.99 15.12 8.67
CA ARG A 209 20.20 16.39 7.95
C ARG A 209 19.41 16.41 6.65
N TRP A 210 18.71 17.52 6.42
CA TRP A 210 17.97 17.72 5.20
C TRP A 210 17.89 19.21 4.80
N ASN A 211 17.69 19.49 3.52
CA ASN A 211 17.47 20.81 2.98
C ASN A 211 16.04 20.92 2.45
N ASP A 212 15.41 22.06 2.67
CA ASP A 212 14.16 22.42 2.01
C ASP A 212 14.49 23.04 0.64
N ILE A 213 14.14 22.33 -0.42
CA ILE A 213 14.33 22.79 -1.81
C ILE A 213 12.99 23.11 -2.51
N SER A 214 11.91 23.29 -1.77
CA SER A 214 10.56 23.54 -2.30
C SER A 214 10.49 24.76 -3.25
N ASN A 215 11.34 25.73 -3.04
CA ASN A 215 11.40 26.98 -3.83
C ASN A 215 12.37 26.91 -5.03
N SER A 216 13.08 25.81 -5.28
CA SER A 216 14.25 25.79 -6.15
C SER A 216 14.04 25.25 -7.56
N GLN A 217 12.90 24.59 -7.87
CA GLN A 217 12.67 23.97 -9.20
C GLN A 217 11.19 23.91 -9.60
N GLN A 218 10.91 23.82 -10.91
CA GLN A 218 9.63 23.38 -11.43
C GLN A 218 9.48 21.88 -11.13
N HIS A 219 8.65 21.56 -10.13
CA HIS A 219 8.37 20.17 -9.76
C HIS A 219 7.23 19.60 -10.61
N LEU A 220 7.32 18.30 -10.94
CA LEU A 220 6.16 17.55 -11.41
C LEU A 220 5.07 17.67 -10.32
N HIS A 221 3.84 17.86 -10.76
CA HIS A 221 2.70 18.01 -9.84
C HIS A 221 2.59 16.76 -8.93
N GLU A 222 2.84 16.97 -7.65
CA GLU A 222 2.55 15.99 -6.59
C GLU A 222 1.30 16.47 -5.86
N ALA A 223 0.34 15.58 -5.67
CA ALA A 223 -0.86 15.90 -4.90
C ALA A 223 -0.49 16.31 -3.47
N GLU A 224 -1.04 17.43 -2.99
CA GLU A 224 -0.79 17.93 -1.63
C GLU A 224 -1.59 17.15 -0.59
N LEU A 225 -2.81 16.72 -0.95
CA LEU A 225 -3.71 16.02 -0.07
C LEU A 225 -4.28 14.76 -0.74
N LEU A 226 -4.09 13.62 -0.11
CA LEU A 226 -4.74 12.37 -0.46
C LEU A 226 -4.88 11.52 0.80
N LYS A 227 -6.09 11.16 1.16
CA LYS A 227 -6.38 10.25 2.26
C LYS A 227 -7.55 9.34 1.93
N LEU A 228 -7.63 8.22 2.61
CA LEU A 228 -8.67 7.21 2.43
C LEU A 228 -9.69 7.28 3.57
N ASN A 229 -10.94 6.97 3.27
CA ASN A 229 -11.93 6.56 4.25
C ASN A 229 -11.93 5.03 4.30
N CYS A 230 -11.75 4.46 5.48
CA CYS A 230 -11.66 3.02 5.71
C CYS A 230 -12.86 2.46 6.50
N ASP A 231 -13.95 3.21 6.59
CA ASP A 231 -15.15 2.81 7.34
C ASP A 231 -15.74 1.49 6.82
N LYS A 232 -15.64 1.23 5.50
CA LYS A 232 -16.11 -0.01 4.90
C LYS A 232 -15.30 -1.22 5.38
N ALA A 233 -13.98 -1.11 5.44
CA ALA A 233 -13.12 -2.17 5.97
C ALA A 233 -13.40 -2.42 7.47
N LEU A 234 -13.64 -1.36 8.24
CA LEU A 234 -14.04 -1.48 9.63
C LEU A 234 -15.40 -2.17 9.77
N PHE A 235 -16.39 -1.84 8.94
CA PHE A 235 -17.74 -2.40 9.04
C PHE A 235 -17.79 -3.87 8.58
N ASP A 236 -17.23 -4.18 7.40
CA ASP A 236 -17.36 -5.50 6.78
C ASP A 236 -16.35 -6.53 7.32
N LEU A 237 -15.13 -6.07 7.65
CA LEU A 237 -14.01 -6.93 8.05
C LEU A 237 -13.62 -6.73 9.52
N GLN A 238 -14.21 -5.77 10.22
CA GLN A 238 -13.79 -5.33 11.55
C GLN A 238 -12.29 -4.98 11.59
N TRP A 239 -11.73 -4.58 10.45
CA TRP A 239 -10.34 -4.22 10.32
C TRP A 239 -10.10 -2.74 10.61
N GLN A 240 -9.07 -2.48 11.39
CA GLN A 240 -8.50 -1.16 11.64
C GLN A 240 -7.00 -1.29 11.85
N THR A 241 -6.29 -0.16 11.72
CA THR A 241 -4.83 -0.13 11.92
C THR A 241 -4.44 -0.50 13.33
N THR A 242 -3.31 -1.20 13.44
CA THR A 242 -2.70 -1.56 14.72
C THR A 242 -1.82 -0.45 15.26
N LEU A 243 -0.98 0.15 14.41
CA LEU A 243 0.06 1.08 14.82
C LEU A 243 -0.40 2.53 14.72
N GLU A 244 0.01 3.32 15.69
CA GLU A 244 -0.01 4.78 15.59
C GLU A 244 1.16 5.27 14.72
N PHE A 245 1.07 6.50 14.21
CA PHE A 245 2.10 7.10 13.36
C PHE A 245 3.53 6.93 13.88
N ARG A 246 3.75 7.23 15.17
CA ARG A 246 5.08 7.13 15.80
C ARG A 246 5.61 5.70 15.83
N GLU A 247 4.72 4.72 16.08
CA GLU A 247 5.09 3.30 16.09
C GLU A 247 5.46 2.82 14.69
N ALA A 248 4.70 3.23 13.67
CA ALA A 248 4.98 2.92 12.27
C ALA A 248 6.34 3.48 11.81
N VAL A 249 6.64 4.73 12.18
CA VAL A 249 7.92 5.37 11.87
C VAL A 249 9.06 4.70 12.62
N ARG A 250 8.91 4.45 13.93
CA ARG A 250 9.91 3.75 14.74
C ARG A 250 10.28 2.40 14.13
N MET A 251 9.32 1.53 13.90
CA MET A 251 9.56 0.20 13.33
C MET A 251 10.27 0.28 11.97
N THR A 252 9.88 1.23 11.15
CA THR A 252 10.52 1.45 9.84
C THR A 252 11.98 1.86 9.99
N VAL A 253 12.28 2.86 10.82
CA VAL A 253 13.64 3.37 11.00
C VAL A 253 14.55 2.35 11.70
N GLU A 254 14.05 1.64 12.71
CA GLU A 254 14.77 0.57 13.41
C GLU A 254 15.19 -0.55 12.45
N TRP A 255 14.35 -0.89 11.45
CA TRP A 255 14.69 -1.89 10.44
C TRP A 255 15.90 -1.45 9.61
N TYR A 256 15.91 -0.21 9.10
CA TYR A 256 17.05 0.34 8.35
C TYR A 256 18.28 0.50 9.23
N ARG A 257 18.12 0.93 10.48
CA ARG A 257 19.22 1.03 11.44
C ARG A 257 19.87 -0.33 11.66
N HIS A 258 19.09 -1.38 11.87
CA HIS A 258 19.57 -2.75 11.99
C HIS A 258 20.35 -3.19 10.75
N TYR A 259 19.82 -2.91 9.56
CA TYR A 259 20.45 -3.24 8.30
C TYR A 259 21.80 -2.55 8.10
N TYR A 260 21.88 -1.23 8.31
CA TYR A 260 23.09 -0.45 8.08
C TYR A 260 24.15 -0.61 9.17
N GLN A 261 23.79 -0.93 10.40
CA GLN A 261 24.72 -1.11 11.51
C GLN A 261 25.43 -2.47 11.52
N ASN A 262 25.24 -3.32 10.50
CA ASN A 262 25.82 -4.65 10.41
C ASN A 262 25.63 -5.47 11.70
N SER A 263 24.41 -5.48 12.23
CA SER A 263 24.05 -6.26 13.41
C SER A 263 24.45 -7.72 13.26
N THR A 264 24.79 -8.37 14.36
CA THR A 264 25.07 -9.81 14.40
C THR A 264 23.82 -10.67 14.17
N GLU A 265 22.65 -10.11 14.43
CA GLU A 265 21.37 -10.73 14.12
C GLU A 265 21.06 -10.58 12.63
N SER A 266 20.55 -11.64 12.00
CA SER A 266 20.16 -11.58 10.59
C SER A 266 18.95 -10.66 10.40
N ILE A 267 18.93 -9.92 9.28
CA ILE A 267 17.80 -9.05 8.92
C ILE A 267 16.48 -9.83 8.81
N TYR A 268 16.54 -11.11 8.46
CA TYR A 268 15.39 -12.00 8.46
C TYR A 268 14.81 -12.17 9.87
N ASN A 269 15.66 -12.49 10.87
CA ASN A 269 15.20 -12.66 12.24
C ASN A 269 14.65 -11.35 12.80
N PHE A 270 15.30 -10.23 12.51
CA PHE A 270 14.81 -8.92 12.91
C PHE A 270 13.45 -8.60 12.28
N THR A 271 13.26 -8.90 11.00
CA THR A 271 11.95 -8.74 10.35
C THR A 271 10.88 -9.63 11.00
N MET A 272 11.23 -10.88 11.33
CA MET A 272 10.32 -11.77 12.04
C MET A 272 9.94 -11.23 13.41
N SER A 273 10.91 -10.68 14.17
CA SER A 273 10.61 -10.07 15.48
C SER A 273 9.67 -8.86 15.38
N GLN A 274 9.79 -8.06 14.30
CA GLN A 274 8.85 -6.96 14.05
C GLN A 274 7.43 -7.47 13.72
N ILE A 275 7.31 -8.56 12.97
CA ILE A 275 6.00 -9.19 12.71
C ILE A 275 5.38 -9.71 14.02
N GLU A 276 6.18 -10.32 14.87
CA GLU A 276 5.74 -10.79 16.18
C GLU A 276 5.31 -9.63 17.10
N GLU A 277 6.08 -8.54 17.13
CA GLU A 277 5.72 -7.33 17.87
C GLU A 277 4.40 -6.75 17.36
N TYR A 278 4.24 -6.61 16.04
CA TYR A 278 3.00 -6.12 15.43
C TYR A 278 1.80 -6.99 15.82
N THR A 279 1.93 -8.30 15.71
CA THR A 279 0.86 -9.25 16.03
C THR A 279 0.50 -9.19 17.52
N LYS A 280 1.51 -9.07 18.39
CA LYS A 280 1.31 -8.90 19.83
C LYS A 280 0.55 -7.61 20.15
N LEU A 281 0.97 -6.48 19.57
CA LEU A 281 0.27 -5.20 19.74
C LEU A 281 -1.18 -5.27 19.27
N ALA A 282 -1.44 -5.91 18.13
CA ALA A 282 -2.79 -6.13 17.65
C ALA A 282 -3.65 -6.93 18.62
N SER A 283 -3.09 -7.99 19.21
CA SER A 283 -3.77 -8.80 20.23
C SER A 283 -4.03 -8.02 21.52
N GLU A 284 -3.05 -7.25 22.01
CA GLU A 284 -3.19 -6.37 23.18
C GLU A 284 -4.26 -5.29 22.98
N ARG A 285 -4.38 -4.78 21.75
CA ARG A 285 -5.42 -3.83 21.31
C ARG A 285 -6.75 -4.51 21.00
N LYS A 286 -6.82 -5.84 21.14
CA LYS A 286 -8.01 -6.66 20.90
C LYS A 286 -8.58 -6.49 19.48
N LEU A 287 -7.72 -6.38 18.49
CA LEU A 287 -8.16 -6.34 17.10
C LEU A 287 -8.74 -7.70 16.70
N PRO A 288 -9.92 -7.76 16.07
CA PRO A 288 -10.62 -9.02 15.80
C PRO A 288 -9.77 -10.05 15.06
N TRP A 289 -9.01 -9.63 14.04
CA TRP A 289 -8.15 -10.51 13.26
C TRP A 289 -6.98 -11.14 14.06
N ALA A 290 -6.63 -10.57 15.24
CA ALA A 290 -5.50 -11.02 16.07
C ALA A 290 -5.93 -11.80 17.32
N VAL A 291 -7.22 -11.88 17.62
CA VAL A 291 -7.77 -12.55 18.83
C VAL A 291 -8.71 -13.70 18.50
N ALA A 292 -8.70 -14.17 17.25
CA ALA A 292 -9.52 -15.27 16.76
C ALA A 292 -9.05 -16.64 17.28
#